data_5a35d93e122375758639177afc8ab029
#
_entry.id   5a35d93e122375758639177afc8ab029
#
_cell.length_a   1.000
_cell.length_b   1.000
_cell.length_c   1.000
_cell.angle_alpha   90.00
_cell.angle_beta   90.00
_cell.angle_gamma   90.00
#
_symmetry.space_group_name_H-M   'P 1'
#
loop_
_entity.id
_entity.type
_entity.pdbx_description
1 polymer ?
#
loop_
_entity_poly.entity_id
_entity_poly.type
_entity_poly.pdbx_seq_one_letter_code
_entity_poly.pdbx_strand_id
1 'polypeptide(L)'
;AVAGGIIALLMIPRALKLLKNAVKVLLEQTPEGLDLNKVREHLEHVPHVLAVHDLHASTVSTGMPIFMAHVVVDPNMTMSQCSQVLSQLQDCLREHFPVSVSHTTFQLEPKGYTTSSSSEH
;
A
#
# COMPACT_ATOMS: atom_id res chain seq x y z
N ALA A 1 33.32 35.96 -4.69
CA ALA A 1 32.52 35.35 -5.76
C ALA A 1 32.73 33.84 -5.87
N VAL A 2 33.99 33.34 -5.77
CA VAL A 2 34.27 31.89 -5.87
C VAL A 2 33.72 31.14 -4.64
N ALA A 3 33.86 31.71 -3.42
CA ALA A 3 33.37 31.12 -2.19
C ALA A 3 31.84 30.96 -2.20
N GLY A 4 31.10 31.96 -2.70
CA GLY A 4 29.67 31.92 -2.84
C GLY A 4 29.20 30.84 -3.83
N GLY A 5 29.92 30.68 -4.95
CA GLY A 5 29.63 29.63 -5.92
C GLY A 5 29.84 28.22 -5.38
N ILE A 6 30.89 28.01 -4.59
CA ILE A 6 31.17 26.73 -3.93
C ILE A 6 30.08 26.39 -2.90
N ILE A 7 29.67 27.33 -2.08
CA ILE A 7 28.61 27.15 -1.08
C ILE A 7 27.28 26.81 -1.79
N ALA A 8 26.93 27.54 -2.83
CA ALA A 8 25.72 27.27 -3.61
C ALA A 8 25.76 25.86 -4.21
N LEU A 9 26.89 25.45 -4.79
CA LEU A 9 27.07 24.13 -5.38
C LEU A 9 26.92 23.01 -4.36
N LEU A 10 27.36 23.24 -3.10
CA LEU A 10 27.21 22.26 -2.01
C LEU A 10 25.78 22.19 -1.48
N MET A 11 25.02 23.29 -1.57
CA MET A 11 23.64 23.35 -1.07
C MET A 11 22.62 22.80 -2.06
N ILE A 12 22.88 22.84 -3.37
CA ILE A 12 21.94 22.36 -4.41
C ILE A 12 21.55 20.90 -4.21
N PRO A 13 22.45 19.93 -3.98
CA PRO A 13 22.08 18.53 -3.78
C PRO A 13 21.17 18.32 -2.57
N ARG A 14 21.42 19.06 -1.47
CA ARG A 14 20.59 19.01 -0.28
C ARG A 14 19.18 19.53 -0.53
N ALA A 15 19.07 20.67 -1.20
CA ALA A 15 17.78 21.26 -1.55
C ALA A 15 16.98 20.34 -2.46
N LEU A 16 17.61 19.72 -3.46
CA LEU A 16 16.97 18.77 -4.36
C LEU A 16 16.48 17.53 -3.63
N LYS A 17 17.26 17.02 -2.68
CA LYS A 17 16.87 15.87 -1.86
C LYS A 17 15.65 16.18 -1.00
N LEU A 18 15.63 17.36 -0.36
CA LEU A 18 14.49 17.80 0.45
C LEU A 18 13.24 17.99 -0.40
N LEU A 19 13.38 18.58 -1.59
CA LEU A 19 12.29 18.77 -2.53
C LEU A 19 11.73 17.42 -3.01
N LYS A 20 12.59 16.49 -3.33
CA LYS A 20 12.18 15.13 -3.74
C LYS A 20 11.36 14.44 -2.64
N ASN A 21 11.81 14.53 -1.39
CA ASN A 21 11.11 13.94 -0.25
C ASN A 21 9.75 14.61 -0.03
N ALA A 22 9.67 15.94 -0.14
CA ALA A 22 8.43 16.69 0.00
C ALA A 22 7.42 16.32 -1.09
N VAL A 23 7.87 16.20 -2.34
CA VAL A 23 7.02 15.79 -3.47
C VAL A 23 6.49 14.38 -3.26
N LYS A 24 7.31 13.45 -2.78
CA LYS A 24 6.85 12.08 -2.46
C LYS A 24 5.75 12.06 -1.43
N VAL A 25 5.88 12.85 -0.36
CA VAL A 25 4.86 12.96 0.69
C VAL A 25 3.57 13.55 0.14
N LEU A 26 3.66 14.62 -0.65
CA LEU A 26 2.50 15.29 -1.24
C LEU A 26 1.74 14.42 -2.25
N LEU A 27 2.44 13.53 -2.95
CA LEU A 27 1.83 12.62 -3.92
C LEU A 27 1.35 11.32 -3.28
N GLU A 28 1.42 11.18 -1.96
CA GLU A 28 0.99 9.98 -1.23
C GLU A 28 1.58 8.70 -1.82
N GLN A 29 2.87 8.72 -2.13
CA GLN A 29 3.52 7.56 -2.74
C GLN A 29 3.67 6.42 -1.74
N THR A 30 3.83 5.21 -2.30
CA THR A 30 4.07 3.99 -1.55
C THR A 30 5.24 4.16 -0.57
N PRO A 31 5.12 3.73 0.70
CA PRO A 31 6.21 3.78 1.67
C PRO A 31 7.48 3.08 1.17
N GLU A 32 8.63 3.60 1.58
CA GLU A 32 9.92 3.00 1.22
C GLU A 32 10.01 1.54 1.71
N GLY A 33 10.58 0.68 0.86
CA GLY A 33 10.75 -0.73 1.17
C GLY A 33 9.53 -1.61 0.93
N LEU A 34 8.42 -1.02 0.47
CA LEU A 34 7.19 -1.76 0.16
C LEU A 34 7.00 -1.87 -1.36
N ASP A 35 7.07 -3.09 -1.88
CA ASP A 35 6.78 -3.38 -3.28
C ASP A 35 5.36 -3.92 -3.39
N LEU A 36 4.45 -3.13 -3.94
CA LEU A 36 3.03 -3.49 -4.06
C LEU A 36 2.80 -4.72 -4.93
N ASN A 37 3.64 -4.98 -5.92
CA ASN A 37 3.52 -6.17 -6.75
C ASN A 37 3.80 -7.44 -5.95
N LYS A 38 4.82 -7.41 -5.09
CA LYS A 38 5.11 -8.52 -4.18
C LYS A 38 4.01 -8.73 -3.15
N VAL A 39 3.47 -7.64 -2.61
CA VAL A 39 2.34 -7.70 -1.68
C VAL A 39 1.15 -8.38 -2.35
N ARG A 40 0.81 -7.98 -3.57
CA ARG A 40 -0.28 -8.59 -4.34
C ARG A 40 -0.06 -10.08 -4.55
N GLU A 41 1.14 -10.48 -4.94
CA GLU A 41 1.47 -11.90 -5.14
C GLU A 41 1.26 -12.71 -3.87
N HIS A 42 1.76 -12.22 -2.73
CA HIS A 42 1.59 -12.88 -1.45
C HIS A 42 0.12 -12.98 -1.03
N LEU A 43 -0.65 -11.92 -1.21
CA LEU A 43 -2.07 -11.91 -0.85
C LEU A 43 -2.89 -12.84 -1.74
N GLU A 44 -2.56 -12.94 -3.02
CA GLU A 44 -3.24 -13.84 -3.96
C GLU A 44 -3.01 -15.32 -3.65
N HIS A 45 -1.97 -15.65 -2.91
CA HIS A 45 -1.68 -17.04 -2.47
C HIS A 45 -2.44 -17.43 -1.21
N VAL A 46 -3.13 -16.51 -0.55
CA VAL A 46 -3.96 -16.83 0.63
C VAL A 46 -5.14 -17.70 0.18
N PRO A 47 -5.45 -18.81 0.90
CA PRO A 47 -6.58 -19.67 0.55
C PRO A 47 -7.90 -18.89 0.43
N HIS A 48 -8.72 -19.23 -0.55
CA HIS A 48 -10.01 -18.60 -0.86
C HIS A 48 -9.94 -17.22 -1.49
N VAL A 49 -8.76 -16.62 -1.66
CA VAL A 49 -8.60 -15.38 -2.41
C VAL A 49 -8.55 -15.68 -3.90
N LEU A 50 -9.45 -15.09 -4.66
CA LEU A 50 -9.54 -15.27 -6.12
C LEU A 50 -8.71 -14.22 -6.86
N ALA A 51 -8.74 -12.98 -6.38
CA ALA A 51 -7.98 -11.89 -6.96
C ALA A 51 -7.82 -10.75 -5.94
N VAL A 52 -6.83 -9.90 -6.17
CA VAL A 52 -6.59 -8.69 -5.38
C VAL A 52 -6.49 -7.52 -6.35
N HIS A 53 -7.25 -6.46 -6.10
CA HIS A 53 -7.20 -5.24 -6.92
C HIS A 53 -7.30 -4.00 -6.04
N ASP A 54 -7.12 -2.82 -6.66
CA ASP A 54 -7.14 -1.53 -5.96
C ASP A 54 -6.25 -1.51 -4.72
N LEU A 55 -5.05 -2.03 -4.89
CA LEU A 55 -4.04 -2.09 -3.83
C LEU A 55 -3.40 -0.73 -3.65
N HIS A 56 -3.60 -0.12 -2.48
CA HIS A 56 -3.07 1.19 -2.14
C HIS A 56 -2.31 1.14 -0.83
N ALA A 57 -1.16 1.81 -0.81
CA ALA A 57 -0.41 2.05 0.41
C ALA A 57 0.02 3.52 0.42
N SER A 58 -0.24 4.21 1.51
CA SER A 58 0.16 5.61 1.68
C SER A 58 0.68 5.84 3.08
N THR A 59 1.43 6.93 3.25
CA THR A 59 1.96 7.34 4.54
C THR A 59 1.26 8.62 4.98
N VAL A 60 0.43 8.53 6.03
CA VAL A 60 -0.28 9.68 6.58
C VAL A 60 0.64 10.53 7.46
N SER A 61 1.52 9.85 8.19
CA SER A 61 2.55 10.51 8.99
C SER A 61 3.79 9.63 9.01
N THR A 62 4.92 10.21 9.45
CA THR A 62 6.18 9.46 9.52
C THR A 62 6.03 8.19 10.37
N GLY A 63 6.27 7.04 9.77
CA GLY A 63 6.20 5.75 10.45
C GLY A 63 4.80 5.15 10.58
N MET A 64 3.78 5.74 9.95
CA MET A 64 2.40 5.23 9.98
C MET A 64 1.86 4.97 8.58
N PRO A 65 2.29 3.90 7.91
CA PRO A 65 1.72 3.54 6.61
C PRO A 65 0.29 3.05 6.77
N ILE A 66 -0.57 3.47 5.84
CA ILE A 66 -1.93 2.95 5.70
C ILE A 66 -1.96 2.06 4.47
N PHE A 67 -2.55 0.89 4.61
CA PHE A 67 -2.66 -0.09 3.55
C PHE A 67 -4.12 -0.43 3.31
N MET A 68 -4.55 -0.40 2.05
CA MET A 68 -5.90 -0.77 1.65
C MET A 68 -5.87 -1.64 0.40
N ALA A 69 -6.75 -2.63 0.34
CA ALA A 69 -6.87 -3.51 -0.81
C ALA A 69 -8.29 -4.03 -0.94
N HIS A 70 -8.72 -4.29 -2.18
CA HIS A 70 -9.94 -4.99 -2.48
C HIS A 70 -9.61 -6.44 -2.81
N VAL A 71 -10.22 -7.37 -2.11
CA VAL A 71 -9.96 -8.80 -2.23
C VAL A 71 -11.23 -9.49 -2.73
N VAL A 72 -11.13 -10.15 -3.89
CA VAL A 72 -12.24 -10.91 -4.46
C VAL A 72 -12.23 -12.31 -3.88
N VAL A 73 -13.38 -12.74 -3.36
CA VAL A 73 -13.56 -14.05 -2.74
C VAL A 73 -14.77 -14.77 -3.34
N ASP A 74 -14.91 -16.06 -3.01
CA ASP A 74 -16.07 -16.85 -3.44
C ASP A 74 -17.35 -16.27 -2.83
N PRO A 75 -18.42 -16.02 -3.64
CA PRO A 75 -19.67 -15.45 -3.12
C PRO A 75 -20.44 -16.39 -2.18
N ASN A 76 -20.11 -17.66 -2.13
CA ASN A 76 -20.76 -18.64 -1.26
C ASN A 76 -20.12 -18.77 0.14
N MET A 77 -19.12 -17.95 0.43
CA MET A 77 -18.45 -17.97 1.74
C MET A 77 -19.34 -17.41 2.84
N THR A 78 -19.28 -18.05 4.02
CA THR A 78 -19.93 -17.53 5.22
C THR A 78 -19.13 -16.37 5.80
N MET A 79 -19.76 -15.56 6.66
CA MET A 79 -19.05 -14.48 7.37
C MET A 79 -17.91 -15.01 8.24
N SER A 80 -18.06 -16.19 8.81
CA SER A 80 -17.01 -16.85 9.59
C SER A 80 -15.80 -17.17 8.73
N GLN A 81 -16.01 -17.67 7.51
CA GLN A 81 -14.94 -17.94 6.55
C GLN A 81 -14.28 -16.65 6.09
N CYS A 82 -15.04 -15.59 5.85
CA CYS A 82 -14.49 -14.27 5.50
C CYS A 82 -13.61 -13.72 6.62
N SER A 83 -14.00 -13.91 7.88
CA SER A 83 -13.18 -13.52 9.03
C SER A 83 -11.84 -14.25 9.06
N GLN A 84 -11.85 -15.54 8.74
CA GLN A 84 -10.61 -16.33 8.66
C GLN A 84 -9.70 -15.84 7.54
N VAL A 85 -10.25 -15.56 6.37
CA VAL A 85 -9.49 -15.00 5.24
C VAL A 85 -8.89 -13.65 5.61
N LEU A 86 -9.65 -12.78 6.25
CA LEU A 86 -9.18 -11.46 6.70
C LEU A 86 -8.01 -11.60 7.66
N SER A 87 -8.10 -12.50 8.63
CA SER A 87 -7.03 -12.79 9.58
C SER A 87 -5.77 -13.29 8.87
N GLN A 88 -5.91 -14.19 7.90
CA GLN A 88 -4.79 -14.72 7.12
C GLN A 88 -4.11 -13.63 6.27
N LEU A 89 -4.89 -12.71 5.70
CA LEU A 89 -4.35 -11.57 4.95
C LEU A 89 -3.53 -10.65 5.83
N GLN A 90 -4.03 -10.34 7.03
CA GLN A 90 -3.33 -9.52 8.01
C GLN A 90 -2.04 -10.19 8.49
N ASP A 91 -2.07 -11.48 8.76
CA ASP A 91 -0.89 -12.25 9.18
C ASP A 91 0.16 -12.30 8.07
N CYS A 92 -0.26 -12.46 6.82
CA CYS A 92 0.63 -12.44 5.66
C CYS A 92 1.40 -11.11 5.57
N LEU A 93 0.72 -9.99 5.74
CA LEU A 93 1.37 -8.68 5.74
C LEU A 93 2.33 -8.51 6.91
N ARG A 94 1.95 -8.97 8.08
CA ARG A 94 2.79 -8.87 9.28
C ARG A 94 4.08 -9.67 9.15
N GLU A 95 4.00 -10.87 8.59
CA GLU A 95 5.14 -11.79 8.47
C GLU A 95 6.12 -11.41 7.36
N HIS A 96 5.61 -10.86 6.25
CA HIS A 96 6.41 -10.66 5.04
C HIS A 96 6.77 -9.22 4.74
N PHE A 97 6.08 -8.26 5.36
CA PHE A 97 6.25 -6.84 5.03
C PHE A 97 6.30 -5.97 6.28
N PRO A 98 7.08 -4.86 6.27
CA PRO A 98 7.19 -3.93 7.40
C PRO A 98 5.99 -2.97 7.47
N VAL A 99 4.78 -3.50 7.44
CA VAL A 99 3.54 -2.71 7.46
C VAL A 99 2.83 -2.89 8.78
N SER A 100 2.33 -1.81 9.36
CA SER A 100 1.52 -1.88 10.59
C SER A 100 0.17 -2.52 10.29
N VAL A 101 -0.11 -3.65 10.92
CA VAL A 101 -1.37 -4.38 10.77
C VAL A 101 -2.56 -3.57 11.28
N SER A 102 -2.34 -2.69 12.26
CA SER A 102 -3.40 -1.86 12.84
C SER A 102 -3.98 -0.84 11.86
N HIS A 103 -3.26 -0.54 10.79
CA HIS A 103 -3.68 0.44 9.78
C HIS A 103 -3.98 -0.22 8.43
N THR A 104 -4.24 -1.51 8.40
CA THR A 104 -4.61 -2.23 7.18
C THR A 104 -6.13 -2.37 7.09
N THR A 105 -6.67 -2.15 5.89
CA THR A 105 -8.09 -2.32 5.59
C THR A 105 -8.23 -3.18 4.35
N PHE A 106 -9.01 -4.25 4.47
CA PHE A 106 -9.34 -5.11 3.34
C PHE A 106 -10.84 -5.07 3.11
N GLN A 107 -11.24 -4.75 1.89
CA GLN A 107 -12.62 -4.88 1.46
C GLN A 107 -12.77 -6.23 0.76
N LEU A 108 -13.52 -7.13 1.36
CA LEU A 108 -13.82 -8.43 0.76
C LEU A 108 -15.01 -8.29 -0.17
N GLU A 109 -14.82 -8.67 -1.45
CA GLU A 109 -15.84 -8.54 -2.48
C GLU A 109 -16.19 -9.92 -3.04
N PRO A 110 -17.48 -10.26 -3.20
CA PRO A 110 -17.84 -11.48 -3.89
C PRO A 110 -17.49 -11.38 -5.37
N LYS A 111 -17.15 -12.51 -5.98
CA LYS A 111 -16.91 -12.56 -7.42
C LYS A 111 -18.14 -12.06 -8.19
N GLY A 112 -17.94 -11.14 -9.13
CA GLY A 112 -19.01 -10.51 -9.87
C GLY A 112 -19.55 -9.23 -9.27
N TYR A 113 -19.08 -8.82 -8.08
CA TYR A 113 -19.45 -7.55 -7.47
C TYR A 113 -18.80 -6.40 -8.24
N THR A 114 -19.60 -5.40 -8.60
CA THR A 114 -19.11 -4.19 -9.26
C THR A 114 -19.49 -2.98 -8.41
N THR A 115 -18.50 -2.15 -8.09
CA THR A 115 -18.75 -0.87 -7.44
C THR A 115 -18.93 0.21 -8.48
N SER A 116 -19.66 1.27 -8.13
CA SER A 116 -19.82 2.43 -9.00
C SER A 116 -18.50 3.13 -9.34
N SER A 117 -17.46 2.86 -8.55
CA SER A 117 -16.11 3.41 -8.78
C SER A 117 -15.28 2.58 -9.75
N SER A 118 -15.70 1.36 -10.08
CA SER A 118 -14.95 0.49 -10.99
C SER A 118 -15.06 0.87 -12.47
N SER A 119 -15.91 1.87 -12.77
CA SER A 119 -16.08 2.35 -14.15
C SER A 119 -15.09 3.44 -14.55
N GLU A 120 -14.22 3.88 -13.63
CA GLU A 120 -13.27 4.98 -13.90
C GLU A 120 -11.80 4.53 -13.99
N HIS A 121 -11.56 3.25 -14.00
CA HIS A 121 -10.18 2.75 -14.07
C HIS A 121 -9.96 1.75 -15.20
#